data_3c03ca802e793b1c4f3d074c61ac5547
#
_entry.id   3c03ca802e793b1c4f3d074c61ac5547
#
_cell.length_a   1.000
_cell.length_b   1.000
_cell.length_c   1.000
_cell.angle_alpha   90.00
_cell.angle_beta   90.00
_cell.angle_gamma   90.00
#
_symmetry.space_group_name_H-M   'P 1'
#
loop_
_entity.id
_entity.type
_entity.pdbx_description
1 polymer ?
#
loop_
_entity_poly.entity_id
_entity_poly.type
_entity_poly.pdbx_seq_one_letter_code
_entity_poly.pdbx_strand_id
1 'polypeptide(L)'
;MIIKEYQEFKPVQRALGLKADGLPGPKTLAAVALKLRCHEIWYAVQAAVNVAPDGIPGPATARGIAAALDIALPRSWPSQASVRAGLSIFGRPGDEGNLVSIAPPYPLYYEGRPVKTIRVHQAIAQDVKEALAEVLEVYGLDRIRALHLDQYGGSYNDRSTATGKSKSMHAWGIALDFDPERNSYSCKAPHAGLSRPECEEWWQIWEAHGAVSLGRERNYDWMHVQFARL
;
A
#
# COMPACT_ATOMS: atom_id res chain seq x y z
N MET A 1 21.38 8.91 -16.46
CA MET A 1 20.51 7.75 -16.27
C MET A 1 19.28 8.22 -15.51
N ILE A 2 18.07 8.06 -16.06
CA ILE A 2 16.84 8.40 -15.36
C ILE A 2 16.61 7.27 -14.34
N ILE A 3 16.71 7.57 -13.05
CA ILE A 3 16.39 6.63 -11.99
C ILE A 3 14.87 6.52 -11.94
N LYS A 4 14.35 5.32 -12.20
CA LYS A 4 12.92 5.03 -12.14
C LYS A 4 12.53 4.66 -10.72
N GLU A 5 11.36 5.13 -10.26
CA GLU A 5 10.76 4.69 -9.00
C GLU A 5 10.27 3.25 -9.11
N TYR A 6 10.56 2.44 -8.08
CA TYR A 6 10.10 1.06 -7.93
C TYR A 6 9.58 0.84 -6.52
N GLN A 7 8.33 0.44 -6.39
CA GLN A 7 7.68 0.21 -5.10
C GLN A 7 8.43 -0.82 -4.25
N GLU A 8 9.04 -1.82 -4.89
CA GLU A 8 9.80 -2.89 -4.23
C GLU A 8 11.04 -2.40 -3.49
N PHE A 9 11.58 -1.20 -3.82
CA PHE A 9 12.69 -0.60 -3.07
C PHE A 9 12.26 0.08 -1.78
N LYS A 10 11.01 0.49 -1.64
CA LYS A 10 10.54 1.20 -0.44
C LYS A 10 10.74 0.40 0.86
N PRO A 11 10.38 -0.90 0.95
CA PRO A 11 10.68 -1.71 2.13
C PRO A 11 12.17 -1.83 2.42
N VAL A 12 12.99 -1.99 1.39
CA VAL A 12 14.46 -2.04 1.53
C VAL A 12 14.99 -0.73 2.11
N GLN A 13 14.54 0.40 1.58
CA GLN A 13 14.95 1.72 2.07
C GLN A 13 14.53 1.96 3.53
N ARG A 14 13.29 1.58 3.92
CA ARG A 14 12.85 1.66 5.31
C ARG A 14 13.72 0.83 6.24
N ALA A 15 13.97 -0.42 5.91
CA ALA A 15 14.81 -1.32 6.70
C ALA A 15 16.26 -0.81 6.85
N LEU A 16 16.71 0.02 5.90
CA LEU A 16 18.02 0.67 5.94
C LEU A 16 18.00 2.08 6.59
N GLY A 17 16.86 2.52 7.11
CA GLY A 17 16.72 3.86 7.72
C GLY A 17 16.79 5.01 6.70
N LEU A 18 16.44 4.75 5.44
CA LEU A 18 16.44 5.75 4.37
C LEU A 18 15.01 6.24 4.07
N LYS A 19 14.91 7.41 3.43
CA LYS A 19 13.64 7.85 2.85
C LYS A 19 13.13 6.81 1.85
N ALA A 20 11.92 6.31 2.08
CA ALA A 20 11.30 5.26 1.26
C ALA A 20 10.61 5.85 0.01
N ASP A 21 11.41 6.46 -0.89
CA ASP A 21 10.93 7.08 -2.12
C ASP A 21 10.87 6.12 -3.32
N GLY A 22 11.33 4.88 -3.15
CA GLY A 22 11.37 3.90 -4.23
C GLY A 22 12.46 4.16 -5.28
N LEU A 23 13.28 5.19 -5.10
CA LEU A 23 14.35 5.56 -6.04
C LEU A 23 15.68 4.90 -5.62
N PRO A 24 16.18 3.89 -6.35
CA PRO A 24 17.44 3.22 -6.04
C PRO A 24 18.64 4.12 -6.41
N GLY A 25 18.72 5.28 -5.76
CA GLY A 25 19.78 6.27 -5.96
C GLY A 25 21.07 5.97 -5.20
N PRO A 26 22.07 6.89 -5.23
CA PRO A 26 23.37 6.68 -4.59
C PRO A 26 23.31 6.35 -3.09
N LYS A 27 22.40 6.99 -2.35
CA LYS A 27 22.22 6.70 -0.90
C LYS A 27 21.72 5.27 -0.66
N THR A 28 20.79 4.79 -1.47
CA THR A 28 20.29 3.41 -1.41
C THR A 28 21.41 2.43 -1.77
N LEU A 29 22.14 2.71 -2.84
CA LEU A 29 23.28 1.89 -3.28
C LEU A 29 24.33 1.76 -2.17
N ALA A 30 24.77 2.88 -1.59
CA ALA A 30 25.78 2.90 -0.52
C ALA A 30 25.34 2.08 0.70
N ALA A 31 24.10 2.29 1.16
CA ALA A 31 23.58 1.59 2.32
C ALA A 31 23.44 0.07 2.07
N VAL A 32 22.96 -0.33 0.89
CA VAL A 32 22.85 -1.74 0.51
C VAL A 32 24.23 -2.39 0.38
N ALA A 33 25.17 -1.73 -0.32
CA ALA A 33 26.51 -2.25 -0.53
C ALA A 33 27.26 -2.45 0.81
N LEU A 34 27.08 -1.51 1.75
CA LEU A 34 27.63 -1.63 3.11
C LEU A 34 27.07 -2.87 3.84
N LYS A 35 25.76 -3.10 3.78
CA LYS A 35 25.12 -4.26 4.44
C LYS A 35 25.52 -5.58 3.81
N LEU A 36 25.61 -5.63 2.49
CA LEU A 36 26.01 -6.83 1.72
C LEU A 36 27.54 -7.02 1.67
N ARG A 37 28.33 -6.06 2.16
CA ARG A 37 29.80 -6.06 2.14
C ARG A 37 30.36 -6.25 0.73
N CYS A 38 29.78 -5.54 -0.24
CA CYS A 38 30.21 -5.57 -1.65
C CYS A 38 30.59 -4.16 -2.15
N HIS A 39 31.11 -4.08 -3.37
CA HIS A 39 31.42 -2.80 -4.00
C HIS A 39 30.16 -1.95 -4.22
N GLU A 40 30.28 -0.61 -4.06
CA GLU A 40 29.21 0.36 -4.22
C GLU A 40 28.87 0.62 -5.70
N ILE A 41 28.52 -0.46 -6.40
CA ILE A 41 28.01 -0.43 -7.77
C ILE A 41 26.88 -1.45 -7.92
N TRP A 42 25.87 -1.16 -8.74
CA TRP A 42 24.71 -2.04 -8.88
C TRP A 42 25.06 -3.42 -9.42
N TYR A 43 26.04 -3.55 -10.32
CA TYR A 43 26.54 -4.85 -10.78
C TYR A 43 27.01 -5.75 -9.63
N ALA A 44 27.75 -5.18 -8.68
CA ALA A 44 28.26 -5.96 -7.54
C ALA A 44 27.15 -6.31 -6.57
N VAL A 45 26.19 -5.38 -6.31
CA VAL A 45 25.01 -5.66 -5.51
C VAL A 45 24.17 -6.77 -6.13
N GLN A 46 23.88 -6.70 -7.42
CA GLN A 46 23.10 -7.71 -8.14
C GLN A 46 23.77 -9.08 -8.09
N ALA A 47 25.09 -9.14 -8.31
CA ALA A 47 25.85 -10.38 -8.19
C ALA A 47 25.80 -10.95 -6.75
N ALA A 48 25.94 -10.10 -5.73
CA ALA A 48 25.87 -10.51 -4.32
C ALA A 48 24.51 -11.09 -3.92
N VAL A 49 23.43 -10.70 -4.61
CA VAL A 49 22.07 -11.18 -4.32
C VAL A 49 21.53 -12.15 -5.39
N ASN A 50 22.40 -12.74 -6.20
CA ASN A 50 22.07 -13.72 -7.25
C ASN A 50 21.03 -13.24 -8.28
N VAL A 51 21.10 -11.96 -8.64
CA VAL A 51 20.29 -11.35 -9.70
C VAL A 51 21.19 -11.03 -10.88
N ALA A 52 20.66 -11.14 -12.10
CA ALA A 52 21.41 -10.84 -13.32
C ALA A 52 22.07 -9.45 -13.22
N PRO A 53 23.41 -9.36 -13.33
CA PRO A 53 24.14 -8.12 -13.10
C PRO A 53 24.13 -7.25 -14.37
N ASP A 54 23.01 -6.56 -14.62
CA ASP A 54 22.83 -5.64 -15.74
C ASP A 54 23.13 -4.17 -15.37
N GLY A 55 23.42 -3.89 -14.10
CA GLY A 55 23.67 -2.55 -13.57
C GLY A 55 22.43 -1.68 -13.46
N ILE A 56 21.25 -2.21 -13.75
CA ILE A 56 19.97 -1.50 -13.70
C ILE A 56 19.17 -1.99 -12.48
N PRO A 57 19.14 -1.25 -11.37
CA PRO A 57 18.39 -1.65 -10.19
C PRO A 57 16.89 -1.60 -10.48
N GLY A 58 16.27 -2.74 -10.48
CA GLY A 58 14.84 -2.92 -10.72
C GLY A 58 14.16 -3.79 -9.65
N PRO A 59 12.89 -4.18 -9.87
CA PRO A 59 12.15 -5.03 -8.93
C PRO A 59 12.84 -6.34 -8.55
N ALA A 60 13.53 -6.99 -9.50
CA ALA A 60 14.29 -8.20 -9.24
C ALA A 60 15.45 -7.94 -8.27
N THR A 61 16.18 -6.84 -8.47
CA THR A 61 17.27 -6.41 -7.59
C THR A 61 16.75 -6.13 -6.17
N ALA A 62 15.63 -5.40 -6.04
CA ALA A 62 15.01 -5.13 -4.75
C ALA A 62 14.63 -6.41 -4.00
N ARG A 63 14.01 -7.36 -4.69
CA ARG A 63 13.65 -8.68 -4.11
C ARG A 63 14.88 -9.48 -3.69
N GLY A 64 15.94 -9.48 -4.49
CA GLY A 64 17.20 -10.14 -4.14
C GLY A 64 17.83 -9.55 -2.89
N ILE A 65 17.86 -8.22 -2.79
CA ILE A 65 18.37 -7.50 -1.61
C ILE A 65 17.51 -7.85 -0.38
N ALA A 66 16.19 -7.80 -0.51
CA ALA A 66 15.29 -8.11 0.58
C ALA A 66 15.48 -9.54 1.10
N ALA A 67 15.61 -10.51 0.22
CA ALA A 67 15.90 -11.91 0.58
C ALA A 67 17.26 -12.04 1.28
N ALA A 68 18.31 -11.37 0.78
CA ALA A 68 19.65 -11.46 1.36
C ALA A 68 19.78 -10.77 2.72
N LEU A 69 18.94 -9.79 3.02
CA LEU A 69 18.92 -9.02 4.27
C LEU A 69 17.76 -9.40 5.21
N ASP A 70 17.00 -10.44 4.88
CA ASP A 70 15.80 -10.88 5.62
C ASP A 70 14.78 -9.76 5.83
N ILE A 71 14.55 -8.97 4.77
CA ILE A 71 13.58 -7.88 4.77
C ILE A 71 12.25 -8.40 4.24
N ALA A 72 11.20 -8.30 5.03
CA ALA A 72 9.85 -8.65 4.59
C ALA A 72 9.41 -7.71 3.45
N LEU A 73 9.02 -8.29 2.33
CA LEU A 73 8.41 -7.55 1.22
C LEU A 73 6.89 -7.62 1.31
N PRO A 74 6.20 -6.54 0.89
CA PRO A 74 4.75 -6.58 0.78
C PRO A 74 4.29 -7.72 -0.12
N ARG A 75 3.16 -8.32 0.22
CA ARG A 75 2.54 -9.34 -0.63
C ARG A 75 2.20 -8.75 -1.99
N SER A 76 2.57 -9.44 -3.06
CA SER A 76 2.19 -9.04 -4.42
C SER A 76 0.77 -9.50 -4.73
N TRP A 77 -0.16 -8.56 -4.80
CA TRP A 77 -1.56 -8.83 -5.13
C TRP A 77 -1.80 -8.92 -6.63
N PRO A 78 -2.88 -9.61 -7.07
CA PRO A 78 -3.29 -9.63 -8.48
C PRO A 78 -3.57 -8.24 -9.03
N SER A 79 -3.49 -8.07 -10.36
CA SER A 79 -3.94 -6.82 -10.99
C SER A 79 -5.46 -6.69 -10.93
N GLN A 80 -5.99 -5.46 -10.97
CA GLN A 80 -7.42 -5.21 -11.11
C GLN A 80 -8.03 -5.94 -12.32
N ALA A 81 -7.28 -6.02 -13.42
CA ALA A 81 -7.71 -6.75 -14.61
C ALA A 81 -7.89 -8.24 -14.33
N SER A 82 -6.92 -8.87 -13.65
CA SER A 82 -7.02 -10.28 -13.23
C SER A 82 -8.17 -10.52 -12.27
N VAL A 83 -8.38 -9.61 -11.30
CA VAL A 83 -9.51 -9.68 -10.36
C VAL A 83 -10.84 -9.66 -11.10
N ARG A 84 -11.04 -8.71 -12.00
CA ARG A 84 -12.28 -8.57 -12.79
C ARG A 84 -12.51 -9.72 -13.75
N ALA A 85 -11.43 -10.31 -14.26
CA ALA A 85 -11.51 -11.49 -15.14
C ALA A 85 -11.77 -12.80 -14.36
N GLY A 86 -11.87 -12.77 -13.03
CA GLY A 86 -12.02 -13.98 -12.22
C GLY A 86 -10.76 -14.85 -12.14
N LEU A 87 -9.60 -14.30 -12.49
CA LEU A 87 -8.30 -14.97 -12.50
C LEU A 87 -7.50 -14.64 -11.23
N SER A 88 -8.19 -14.56 -10.08
CA SER A 88 -7.55 -14.20 -8.82
C SER A 88 -8.08 -15.03 -7.66
N ILE A 89 -7.36 -14.99 -6.52
CA ILE A 89 -7.75 -15.65 -5.27
C ILE A 89 -8.99 -15.02 -4.62
N PHE A 90 -9.46 -13.88 -5.13
CA PHE A 90 -10.55 -13.12 -4.52
C PHE A 90 -11.96 -13.61 -4.94
N GLY A 91 -12.04 -14.58 -5.84
CA GLY A 91 -13.32 -15.15 -6.28
C GLY A 91 -14.16 -14.18 -7.11
N ARG A 92 -15.49 -14.23 -6.92
CA ARG A 92 -16.47 -13.42 -7.66
C ARG A 92 -16.83 -12.14 -6.90
N PRO A 93 -17.19 -11.06 -7.60
CA PRO A 93 -17.72 -9.88 -6.92
C PRO A 93 -19.07 -10.22 -6.26
N GLY A 94 -19.35 -9.65 -5.11
CA GLY A 94 -20.57 -9.90 -4.37
C GLY A 94 -20.58 -11.22 -3.55
N ASP A 95 -19.52 -12.02 -3.60
CA ASP A 95 -19.40 -13.25 -2.81
C ASP A 95 -19.05 -12.93 -1.35
N GLU A 96 -20.08 -12.89 -0.50
CA GLU A 96 -19.92 -12.61 0.92
C GLU A 96 -19.33 -13.76 1.73
N GLY A 97 -19.27 -14.98 1.17
CA GLY A 97 -18.69 -16.16 1.83
C GLY A 97 -17.18 -16.02 2.08
N ASN A 98 -16.51 -15.14 1.33
CA ASN A 98 -15.10 -14.84 1.51
C ASN A 98 -14.83 -13.64 2.44
N LEU A 99 -15.86 -13.02 3.00
CA LEU A 99 -15.72 -11.87 3.88
C LEU A 99 -15.61 -12.29 5.35
N VAL A 100 -14.73 -11.60 6.05
CA VAL A 100 -14.58 -11.70 7.51
C VAL A 100 -14.73 -10.32 8.14
N SER A 101 -15.19 -10.31 9.40
CA SER A 101 -15.27 -9.09 10.20
C SER A 101 -14.04 -8.97 11.07
N ILE A 102 -13.38 -7.81 11.02
CA ILE A 102 -12.22 -7.48 11.86
C ILE A 102 -12.54 -6.28 12.73
N ALA A 103 -12.13 -6.30 14.00
CA ALA A 103 -12.21 -5.14 14.88
C ALA A 103 -11.02 -4.20 14.59
N PRO A 104 -11.25 -2.90 14.36
CA PRO A 104 -10.15 -1.95 14.21
C PRO A 104 -9.42 -1.76 15.56
N PRO A 105 -8.09 -1.53 15.57
CA PRO A 105 -7.30 -1.38 16.80
C PRO A 105 -7.49 -0.01 17.45
N TYR A 106 -8.11 0.94 16.78
CA TYR A 106 -8.50 2.25 17.29
C TYR A 106 -9.89 2.63 16.80
N PRO A 107 -10.58 3.58 17.49
CA PRO A 107 -11.92 4.00 17.10
C PRO A 107 -11.94 4.54 15.68
N LEU A 108 -12.76 3.95 14.83
CA LEU A 108 -13.13 4.47 13.53
C LEU A 108 -14.57 4.95 13.54
N TYR A 109 -14.87 5.94 12.70
CA TYR A 109 -16.19 6.54 12.62
C TYR A 109 -16.67 6.57 11.16
N TYR A 110 -17.90 6.13 10.94
CA TYR A 110 -18.60 6.26 9.67
C TYR A 110 -19.78 7.23 9.86
N GLU A 111 -19.76 8.37 9.19
CA GLU A 111 -20.78 9.43 9.37
C GLU A 111 -21.04 9.78 10.86
N GLY A 112 -19.95 9.93 11.62
CA GLY A 112 -20.00 10.25 13.04
C GLY A 112 -20.40 9.09 13.97
N ARG A 113 -20.68 7.90 13.44
CA ARG A 113 -21.06 6.71 14.22
C ARG A 113 -19.85 5.78 14.39
N PRO A 114 -19.63 5.24 15.60
CA PRO A 114 -18.51 4.33 15.82
C PRO A 114 -18.64 3.02 15.02
N VAL A 115 -17.56 2.61 14.36
CA VAL A 115 -17.45 1.39 13.60
C VAL A 115 -16.92 0.28 14.50
N LYS A 116 -17.73 -0.72 14.79
CA LYS A 116 -17.32 -1.87 15.63
C LYS A 116 -16.47 -2.87 14.87
N THR A 117 -16.79 -3.10 13.60
CA THR A 117 -16.08 -4.06 12.73
C THR A 117 -16.01 -3.55 11.31
N ILE A 118 -14.95 -3.92 10.61
CA ILE A 118 -14.74 -3.71 9.18
C ILE A 118 -14.92 -5.05 8.48
N ARG A 119 -15.72 -5.12 7.42
CA ARG A 119 -15.89 -6.34 6.60
C ARG A 119 -14.92 -6.29 5.42
N VAL A 120 -13.99 -7.22 5.37
CA VAL A 120 -13.00 -7.34 4.30
C VAL A 120 -12.87 -8.78 3.84
N HIS A 121 -12.31 -8.98 2.66
CA HIS A 121 -11.96 -10.32 2.17
C HIS A 121 -10.95 -10.99 3.11
N GLN A 122 -11.15 -12.27 3.43
CA GLN A 122 -10.29 -13.03 4.36
C GLN A 122 -8.80 -12.98 3.98
N ALA A 123 -8.49 -12.97 2.69
CA ALA A 123 -7.09 -12.96 2.22
C ALA A 123 -6.31 -11.69 2.59
N ILE A 124 -6.99 -10.55 2.81
CA ILE A 124 -6.36 -9.26 3.17
C ILE A 124 -6.59 -8.89 4.64
N ALA A 125 -7.35 -9.68 5.38
CA ALA A 125 -7.78 -9.32 6.73
C ALA A 125 -6.61 -9.08 7.69
N GLN A 126 -5.56 -9.87 7.58
CA GLN A 126 -4.36 -9.72 8.42
C GLN A 126 -3.58 -8.47 8.04
N ASP A 127 -3.36 -8.23 6.73
CA ASP A 127 -2.65 -7.04 6.24
C ASP A 127 -3.38 -5.74 6.67
N VAL A 128 -4.72 -5.72 6.64
CA VAL A 128 -5.52 -4.58 7.12
C VAL A 128 -5.38 -4.36 8.63
N LYS A 129 -5.41 -5.45 9.43
CA LYS A 129 -5.22 -5.33 10.89
C LYS A 129 -3.85 -4.79 11.25
N GLU A 130 -2.82 -5.29 10.61
CA GLU A 130 -1.42 -4.89 10.85
C GLU A 130 -1.19 -3.44 10.41
N ALA A 131 -1.69 -3.04 9.24
CA ALA A 131 -1.61 -1.66 8.77
C ALA A 131 -2.28 -0.68 9.75
N LEU A 132 -3.50 -0.99 10.22
CA LEU A 132 -4.18 -0.14 11.18
C LEU A 132 -3.48 -0.11 12.55
N ALA A 133 -2.89 -1.24 13.00
CA ALA A 133 -2.13 -1.28 14.23
C ALA A 133 -0.85 -0.43 14.14
N GLU A 134 -0.14 -0.51 13.03
CA GLU A 134 1.04 0.32 12.77
C GLU A 134 0.69 1.81 12.67
N VAL A 135 -0.46 2.17 12.05
CA VAL A 135 -0.98 3.55 12.05
C VAL A 135 -1.19 4.05 13.49
N LEU A 136 -1.78 3.22 14.36
CA LEU A 136 -1.95 3.59 15.77
C LEU A 136 -0.61 3.79 16.49
N GLU A 137 0.34 2.92 16.26
CA GLU A 137 1.68 2.99 16.86
C GLU A 137 2.44 4.26 16.43
N VAL A 138 2.40 4.57 15.13
CA VAL A 138 3.16 5.68 14.55
C VAL A 138 2.54 7.05 14.85
N TYR A 139 1.22 7.15 14.75
CA TYR A 139 0.53 8.44 14.88
C TYR A 139 -0.02 8.70 16.29
N GLY A 140 -0.41 7.67 17.03
CA GLY A 140 -1.18 7.83 18.26
C GLY A 140 -2.58 8.41 18.03
N LEU A 141 -3.47 8.26 19.00
CA LEU A 141 -4.89 8.63 18.85
C LEU A 141 -5.12 10.11 18.54
N ASP A 142 -4.35 11.00 19.17
CA ASP A 142 -4.57 12.44 19.02
C ASP A 142 -4.23 12.90 17.59
N ARG A 143 -3.13 12.40 17.03
CA ARG A 143 -2.74 12.74 15.66
C ARG A 143 -3.63 12.07 14.61
N ILE A 144 -4.08 10.83 14.86
CA ILE A 144 -5.08 10.13 14.05
C ILE A 144 -6.34 11.02 13.93
N ARG A 145 -6.86 11.53 15.04
CA ARG A 145 -8.03 12.42 15.04
C ARG A 145 -7.76 13.75 14.35
N ALA A 146 -6.63 14.39 14.65
CA ALA A 146 -6.27 15.67 14.04
C ALA A 146 -6.12 15.62 12.53
N LEU A 147 -5.70 14.47 11.99
CA LEU A 147 -5.52 14.22 10.55
C LEU A 147 -6.72 13.52 9.91
N HIS A 148 -7.78 13.23 10.67
CA HIS A 148 -8.98 12.53 10.22
C HIS A 148 -8.74 11.10 9.68
N LEU A 149 -7.69 10.44 10.16
CA LEU A 149 -7.37 9.05 9.79
C LEU A 149 -8.30 8.04 10.46
N ASP A 150 -9.15 8.48 11.35
CA ASP A 150 -10.24 7.74 12.00
C ASP A 150 -11.58 7.83 11.24
N GLN A 151 -11.65 8.63 10.17
CA GLN A 151 -12.87 8.74 9.36
C GLN A 151 -12.92 7.63 8.32
N TYR A 152 -13.80 6.66 8.54
CA TYR A 152 -13.96 5.50 7.69
C TYR A 152 -15.04 5.71 6.64
N GLY A 153 -14.73 5.44 5.37
CA GLY A 153 -15.66 5.62 4.24
C GLY A 153 -16.34 4.32 3.77
N GLY A 154 -15.88 3.18 4.28
CA GLY A 154 -16.44 1.88 3.90
C GLY A 154 -15.41 0.90 3.36
N SER A 155 -15.80 -0.38 3.25
CA SER A 155 -14.98 -1.44 2.65
C SER A 155 -15.79 -2.26 1.64
N TYR A 156 -16.53 -3.28 2.08
CA TYR A 156 -17.34 -4.08 1.17
C TYR A 156 -18.59 -3.35 0.69
N ASN A 157 -18.73 -3.29 -0.63
CA ASN A 157 -19.94 -2.79 -1.30
C ASN A 157 -20.00 -3.36 -2.73
N ASP A 158 -20.97 -4.25 -3.01
CA ASP A 158 -21.13 -4.82 -4.35
C ASP A 158 -21.72 -3.79 -5.34
N ARG A 159 -20.89 -2.90 -5.81
CA ARG A 159 -21.23 -1.82 -6.74
C ARG A 159 -20.30 -1.76 -7.95
N SER A 160 -20.74 -1.09 -8.99
CA SER A 160 -19.87 -0.69 -10.09
C SER A 160 -18.97 0.50 -9.69
N THR A 161 -17.93 0.74 -10.46
CA THR A 161 -17.11 1.96 -10.36
C THR A 161 -17.95 3.20 -10.65
N ALA A 162 -17.46 4.38 -10.27
CA ALA A 162 -18.14 5.66 -10.53
C ALA A 162 -18.45 5.88 -12.03
N THR A 163 -17.66 5.30 -12.92
CA THR A 163 -17.90 5.37 -14.38
C THR A 163 -18.92 4.34 -14.88
N GLY A 164 -19.37 3.40 -14.05
CA GLY A 164 -20.30 2.32 -14.42
C GLY A 164 -19.72 1.23 -15.31
N LYS A 165 -18.47 1.36 -15.76
CA LYS A 165 -17.88 0.47 -16.78
C LYS A 165 -17.38 -0.88 -16.25
N SER A 166 -17.16 -1.00 -14.95
CA SER A 166 -16.64 -2.21 -14.34
C SER A 166 -17.02 -2.30 -12.86
N LYS A 167 -16.86 -3.48 -12.25
CA LYS A 167 -17.01 -3.65 -10.80
C LYS A 167 -15.88 -2.93 -10.05
N SER A 168 -16.26 -2.27 -8.96
CA SER A 168 -15.32 -1.67 -8.01
C SER A 168 -14.57 -2.76 -7.23
N MET A 169 -13.35 -2.50 -6.76
CA MET A 169 -12.62 -3.42 -5.88
C MET A 169 -13.32 -3.61 -4.52
N HIS A 170 -14.19 -2.70 -4.13
CA HIS A 170 -15.08 -2.87 -2.98
C HIS A 170 -16.02 -4.08 -3.12
N ALA A 171 -16.39 -4.46 -4.36
CA ALA A 171 -17.29 -5.60 -4.60
C ALA A 171 -16.68 -6.96 -4.21
N TRP A 172 -15.37 -7.03 -4.01
CA TRP A 172 -14.66 -8.18 -3.48
C TRP A 172 -14.26 -8.02 -2.01
N GLY A 173 -14.55 -6.86 -1.39
CA GLY A 173 -14.08 -6.55 -0.05
C GLY A 173 -12.56 -6.36 0.06
N ILE A 174 -11.89 -5.98 -1.04
CA ILE A 174 -10.44 -5.77 -1.11
C ILE A 174 -10.05 -4.29 -1.25
N ALA A 175 -10.96 -3.40 -0.97
CA ALA A 175 -10.71 -1.97 -0.92
C ALA A 175 -11.37 -1.34 0.31
N LEU A 176 -10.79 -0.26 0.80
CA LEU A 176 -11.27 0.54 1.91
C LEU A 176 -11.18 2.01 1.51
N ASP A 177 -12.12 2.81 1.99
CA ASP A 177 -12.09 4.26 1.84
C ASP A 177 -11.91 4.93 3.21
N PHE A 178 -11.09 6.00 3.25
CA PHE A 178 -10.85 6.81 4.44
C PHE A 178 -11.06 8.29 4.15
N ASP A 179 -11.70 8.98 5.08
CA ASP A 179 -11.96 10.42 5.04
C ASP A 179 -12.57 10.90 3.70
N PRO A 180 -13.74 10.36 3.30
CA PRO A 180 -14.34 10.66 1.99
C PRO A 180 -14.74 12.13 1.84
N GLU A 181 -14.99 12.82 2.93
CA GLU A 181 -15.38 14.24 2.93
C GLU A 181 -14.27 15.14 2.36
N ARG A 182 -12.99 14.88 2.75
CA ARG A 182 -11.83 15.67 2.33
C ARG A 182 -11.07 15.06 1.17
N ASN A 183 -11.44 13.85 0.72
CA ASN A 183 -10.74 13.08 -0.29
C ASN A 183 -11.68 12.50 -1.35
N SER A 184 -12.74 13.22 -1.71
CA SER A 184 -13.73 12.75 -2.68
C SER A 184 -13.09 12.29 -3.99
N TYR A 185 -13.80 11.45 -4.75
CA TYR A 185 -13.32 10.83 -6.00
C TYR A 185 -12.59 11.78 -6.95
N SER A 186 -13.09 13.01 -7.12
CA SER A 186 -12.49 14.01 -8.01
C SER A 186 -11.45 14.91 -7.34
N CYS A 187 -11.29 14.82 -6.01
CA CYS A 187 -10.33 15.65 -5.27
C CYS A 187 -8.90 15.20 -5.61
N LYS A 188 -8.05 16.19 -5.86
CA LYS A 188 -6.65 15.99 -6.27
C LYS A 188 -5.70 16.67 -5.31
N ALA A 189 -4.44 16.22 -5.29
CA ALA A 189 -3.37 16.96 -4.66
C ALA A 189 -3.21 18.34 -5.33
N PRO A 190 -2.93 19.41 -4.56
CA PRO A 190 -2.65 19.41 -3.12
C PRO A 190 -3.90 19.58 -2.23
N HIS A 191 -5.12 19.54 -2.80
CA HIS A 191 -6.36 19.86 -2.08
C HIS A 191 -6.93 18.67 -1.31
N ALA A 192 -6.61 17.44 -1.71
CA ALA A 192 -7.01 16.24 -0.99
C ALA A 192 -6.36 16.20 0.41
N GLY A 193 -7.15 15.90 1.44
CA GLY A 193 -6.68 15.85 2.83
C GLY A 193 -5.54 14.84 3.03
N LEU A 194 -5.66 13.65 2.43
CA LEU A 194 -4.67 12.59 2.50
C LEU A 194 -3.47 12.79 1.56
N SER A 195 -3.43 13.87 0.75
CA SER A 195 -2.27 14.25 -0.06
C SER A 195 -1.26 15.12 0.70
N ARG A 196 -1.56 15.52 1.94
CA ARG A 196 -0.69 16.37 2.75
C ARG A 196 0.58 15.64 3.18
N PRO A 197 1.71 16.36 3.38
CA PRO A 197 2.96 15.76 3.84
C PRO A 197 2.81 14.97 5.15
N GLU A 198 1.92 15.39 6.05
CA GLU A 198 1.68 14.73 7.33
C GLU A 198 1.04 13.34 7.19
N CYS A 199 0.45 13.04 6.03
CA CYS A 199 -0.14 11.75 5.70
C CYS A 199 0.81 10.85 4.88
N GLU A 200 2.04 11.29 4.58
CA GLU A 200 3.01 10.50 3.81
C GLU A 200 3.29 9.15 4.48
N GLU A 201 3.52 9.14 5.78
CA GLU A 201 3.83 7.93 6.55
C GLU A 201 2.62 6.98 6.65
N TRP A 202 1.40 7.51 6.70
CA TRP A 202 0.16 6.72 6.62
C TRP A 202 0.09 5.93 5.31
N TRP A 203 0.42 6.56 4.19
CA TRP A 203 0.50 5.87 2.90
C TRP A 203 1.61 4.83 2.85
N GLN A 204 2.77 5.15 3.41
CA GLN A 204 3.90 4.22 3.47
C GLN A 204 3.56 2.96 4.28
N ILE A 205 2.79 3.10 5.35
CA ILE A 205 2.29 1.97 6.12
C ILE A 205 1.39 1.08 5.26
N TRP A 206 0.35 1.64 4.64
CA TRP A 206 -0.54 0.86 3.77
C TRP A 206 0.21 0.16 2.63
N GLU A 207 1.15 0.86 1.98
CA GLU A 207 1.99 0.30 0.92
C GLU A 207 2.92 -0.81 1.45
N ALA A 208 3.41 -0.71 2.68
CA ALA A 208 4.21 -1.76 3.31
C ALA A 208 3.43 -3.05 3.52
N HIS A 209 2.12 -2.94 3.76
CA HIS A 209 1.20 -4.07 3.84
C HIS A 209 0.62 -4.48 2.48
N GLY A 210 1.17 -3.96 1.38
CA GLY A 210 0.85 -4.37 0.02
C GLY A 210 -0.33 -3.63 -0.62
N ALA A 211 -0.92 -2.65 0.04
CA ALA A 211 -2.00 -1.86 -0.54
C ALA A 211 -1.49 -0.85 -1.59
N VAL A 212 -2.40 -0.40 -2.44
CA VAL A 212 -2.16 0.60 -3.49
C VAL A 212 -3.17 1.73 -3.33
N SER A 213 -2.71 2.98 -3.46
CA SER A 213 -3.55 4.17 -3.46
C SER A 213 -3.79 4.69 -4.89
N LEU A 214 -5.04 4.95 -5.24
CA LEU A 214 -5.37 5.66 -6.48
C LEU A 214 -4.90 7.11 -6.44
N GLY A 215 -4.96 7.75 -5.27
CA GLY A 215 -4.49 9.11 -5.06
C GLY A 215 -3.01 9.26 -5.37
N ARG A 216 -2.18 8.40 -4.81
CA ARG A 216 -0.72 8.45 -5.01
C ARG A 216 -0.31 8.04 -6.41
N GLU A 217 -0.95 7.04 -7.00
CA GLU A 217 -0.60 6.50 -8.31
C GLU A 217 -1.17 7.31 -9.49
N ARG A 218 -2.35 7.93 -9.31
CA ARG A 218 -3.12 8.54 -10.41
C ARG A 218 -3.63 9.96 -10.11
N ASN A 219 -3.40 10.45 -8.90
CA ASN A 219 -3.87 11.76 -8.41
C ASN A 219 -5.39 11.97 -8.54
N TYR A 220 -6.15 10.98 -8.13
CA TYR A 220 -7.61 11.05 -7.93
C TYR A 220 -8.02 10.00 -6.88
N ASP A 221 -9.21 10.11 -6.30
CA ASP A 221 -9.76 9.15 -5.36
C ASP A 221 -8.80 8.88 -4.18
N TRP A 222 -8.37 9.95 -3.54
CA TRP A 222 -7.38 9.92 -2.47
C TRP A 222 -7.85 9.19 -1.21
N MET A 223 -9.16 8.97 -1.05
CA MET A 223 -9.69 8.16 0.04
C MET A 223 -9.41 6.66 -0.14
N HIS A 224 -9.15 6.22 -1.36
CA HIS A 224 -9.19 4.81 -1.75
C HIS A 224 -7.86 4.08 -1.56
N VAL A 225 -7.93 3.00 -0.78
CA VAL A 225 -6.86 2.02 -0.56
C VAL A 225 -7.34 0.67 -1.10
N GLN A 226 -6.54 -0.04 -1.90
CA GLN A 226 -6.94 -1.37 -2.40
C GLN A 226 -5.80 -2.38 -2.40
N PHE A 227 -6.13 -3.64 -2.29
CA PHE A 227 -5.23 -4.79 -2.35
C PHE A 227 -5.26 -5.47 -3.74
N ALA A 228 -5.23 -4.65 -4.77
CA ALA A 228 -5.08 -5.05 -6.16
C ALA A 228 -4.22 -4.03 -6.90
N ARG A 229 -3.29 -4.49 -7.73
CA ARG A 229 -2.44 -3.60 -8.54
C ARG A 229 -3.25 -2.93 -9.65
N LEU A 230 -2.88 -1.72 -10.04
CA LEU A 230 -3.50 -0.93 -11.11
C LEU A 230 -3.19 -1.45 -12.51
#